data_196082603ef137e7a10975dbc62da3d0
#
_entry.id   196082603ef137e7a10975dbc62da3d0
#
_cell.length_a   1.000
_cell.length_b   1.000
_cell.length_c   1.000
_cell.angle_alpha   90.00
_cell.angle_beta   90.00
_cell.angle_gamma   90.00
#
_symmetry.space_group_name_H-M   'P 1'
#
loop_
_entity.id
_entity.type
_entity.pdbx_description
1 polymer ?
#
loop_
_entity_poly.entity_id
_entity_poly.type
_entity_poly.pdbx_seq_one_letter_code
_entity_poly.pdbx_strand_id
1 'polypeptide(L)'
;IISYAGLLQSLWRQMDPTDGNGSFVDRGNQYRPAVFYHNEQQRRIAEKSMAELAASGRYSKPLATELTQLTVFYPAEDYHQDYYKHNPIRYKYYRFRSGRDQYLEKTWGDDLHPDFTQFGRGQEQQANSEKGSSHSAETTTTFRQFKKPSEEELRSKLTDLQYEVTQEDATERPF
;
A
#
# COMPACT_ATOMS: atom_id res chain seq x y z
N ILE A 1 10.31 -3.50 16.71
CA ILE A 1 9.12 -2.81 16.16
C ILE A 1 9.61 -1.95 15.00
N ILE A 2 8.92 -2.00 13.88
CA ILE A 2 9.18 -1.15 12.70
C ILE A 2 8.43 0.16 12.84
N SER A 3 9.07 1.28 12.49
CA SER A 3 8.44 2.61 12.47
C SER A 3 7.60 2.83 11.20
N TYR A 4 6.78 3.89 11.15
CA TYR A 4 6.07 4.26 9.94
C TYR A 4 7.04 4.61 8.78
N ALA A 5 8.17 5.26 9.09
CA ALA A 5 9.21 5.50 8.09
C ALA A 5 9.82 4.19 7.56
N GLY A 6 10.04 3.20 8.43
CA GLY A 6 10.49 1.86 8.02
C GLY A 6 9.48 1.13 7.14
N LEU A 7 8.18 1.25 7.43
CA LEU A 7 7.12 0.71 6.57
C LEU A 7 7.12 1.34 5.18
N LEU A 8 7.30 2.67 5.08
CA LEU A 8 7.43 3.35 3.80
C LEU A 8 8.65 2.86 3.01
N GLN A 9 9.79 2.69 3.67
CA GLN A 9 11.00 2.16 3.03
C GLN A 9 10.82 0.72 2.53
N SER A 10 10.05 -0.10 3.25
CA SER A 10 9.66 -1.42 2.80
C SER A 10 8.73 -1.36 1.58
N LEU A 11 7.74 -0.44 1.59
CA LEU A 11 6.79 -0.24 0.49
C LEU A 11 7.49 0.14 -0.81
N TRP A 12 8.44 1.12 -0.77
CA TRP A 12 9.18 1.54 -1.96
C TRP A 12 9.96 0.39 -2.63
N ARG A 13 10.33 -0.63 -1.87
CA ARG A 13 11.03 -1.83 -2.32
C ARG A 13 10.10 -2.98 -2.73
N GLN A 14 8.82 -2.71 -2.93
CA GLN A 14 7.85 -3.71 -3.38
C GLN A 14 7.09 -3.29 -4.64
N MET A 15 7.29 -2.07 -5.15
CA MET A 15 6.53 -1.52 -6.26
C MET A 15 7.39 -0.66 -7.21
N ASP A 16 6.82 -0.31 -8.36
CA ASP A 16 7.29 0.79 -9.19
C ASP A 16 6.50 2.06 -8.82
N PRO A 17 7.10 3.02 -8.08
CA PRO A 17 6.39 4.22 -7.65
C PRO A 17 6.11 5.21 -8.77
N THR A 18 6.61 4.96 -10.00
CA THR A 18 6.41 5.81 -11.18
C THR A 18 5.28 5.31 -12.09
N ASP A 19 4.69 4.13 -11.80
CA ASP A 19 3.60 3.58 -12.58
C ASP A 19 2.25 3.93 -11.95
N GLY A 20 1.62 5.01 -12.41
CA GLY A 20 0.32 5.47 -11.91
C GLY A 20 -0.90 4.68 -12.39
N ASN A 21 -0.71 3.69 -13.29
CA ASN A 21 -1.81 2.96 -13.93
C ASN A 21 -1.87 1.47 -13.58
N GLY A 22 -1.13 1.06 -12.56
CA GLY A 22 -1.14 -0.35 -12.16
C GLY A 22 0.04 -0.73 -11.28
N SER A 23 0.30 -2.03 -11.21
CA SER A 23 1.41 -2.64 -10.50
C SER A 23 1.95 -3.82 -11.30
N PHE A 24 3.02 -3.60 -12.08
CA PHE A 24 3.63 -4.58 -12.97
C PHE A 24 2.64 -5.11 -14.03
N VAL A 25 2.26 -6.39 -13.96
CA VAL A 25 1.30 -7.00 -14.90
C VAL A 25 -0.15 -6.67 -14.58
N ASP A 26 -0.44 -6.26 -13.34
CA ASP A 26 -1.79 -5.91 -12.91
C ASP A 26 -2.08 -4.47 -13.32
N ARG A 27 -3.06 -4.30 -14.20
CA ARG A 27 -3.37 -2.99 -14.78
C ARG A 27 -4.74 -2.51 -14.33
N GLY A 28 -4.85 -1.21 -14.18
CA GLY A 28 -6.09 -0.54 -13.80
C GLY A 28 -5.96 0.28 -12.53
N ASN A 29 -6.92 1.16 -12.31
CA ASN A 29 -6.91 2.14 -11.22
C ASN A 29 -6.84 1.51 -9.82
N GLN A 30 -7.39 0.30 -9.64
CA GLN A 30 -7.36 -0.45 -8.39
C GLN A 30 -5.96 -0.93 -7.99
N TYR A 31 -5.02 -0.99 -8.94
CA TYR A 31 -3.64 -1.43 -8.71
C TYR A 31 -2.62 -0.29 -8.68
N ARG A 32 -3.08 0.95 -8.80
CA ARG A 32 -2.18 2.11 -8.74
C ARG A 32 -1.51 2.22 -7.38
N PRO A 33 -0.25 2.69 -7.31
CA PRO A 33 0.45 2.87 -6.05
C PRO A 33 -0.15 4.02 -5.26
N ALA A 34 -0.43 3.78 -3.97
CA ALA A 34 -0.94 4.79 -3.06
C ALA A 34 -0.41 4.59 -1.64
N VAL A 35 -0.20 5.69 -0.94
CA VAL A 35 0.10 5.75 0.49
C VAL A 35 -1.07 6.42 1.18
N PHE A 36 -1.63 5.76 2.18
CA PHE A 36 -2.69 6.30 3.02
C PHE A 36 -2.12 6.70 4.38
N TYR A 37 -2.44 7.92 4.82
CA TYR A 37 -2.04 8.41 6.13
C TYR A 37 -3.25 8.62 7.05
N HIS A 38 -3.07 8.41 8.35
CA HIS A 38 -4.13 8.56 9.36
C HIS A 38 -4.11 9.94 10.03
N ASN A 39 -2.94 10.58 10.08
CA ASN A 39 -2.75 11.84 10.78
C ASN A 39 -1.66 12.69 10.11
N GLU A 40 -1.55 13.93 10.55
CA GLU A 40 -0.63 14.91 9.99
C GLU A 40 0.86 14.51 10.16
N GLN A 41 1.19 13.82 11.23
CA GLN A 41 2.56 13.32 11.45
C GLN A 41 2.93 12.28 10.38
N GLN A 42 2.04 11.31 10.12
CA GLN A 42 2.25 10.32 9.05
C GLN A 42 2.32 10.98 7.67
N ARG A 43 1.46 12.00 7.42
CA ARG A 43 1.51 12.76 6.16
C ARG A 43 2.89 13.37 5.94
N ARG A 44 3.42 14.10 6.91
CA ARG A 44 4.75 14.74 6.82
C ARG A 44 5.89 13.72 6.62
N ILE A 45 5.83 12.58 7.32
CA ILE A 45 6.82 11.52 7.16
C ILE A 45 6.74 10.93 5.75
N ALA A 46 5.53 10.71 5.22
CA ALA A 46 5.34 10.19 3.87
C ALA A 46 5.82 11.19 2.80
N GLU A 47 5.46 12.48 2.91
CA GLU A 47 5.93 13.54 2.02
C GLU A 47 7.45 13.61 1.98
N LYS A 48 8.10 13.59 3.16
CA LYS A 48 9.56 13.58 3.25
C LYS A 48 10.15 12.34 2.58
N SER A 49 9.61 11.15 2.86
CA SER A 49 10.09 9.91 2.27
C SER A 49 9.93 9.89 0.75
N MET A 50 8.83 10.41 0.22
CA MET A 50 8.61 10.56 -1.23
C MET A 50 9.61 11.56 -1.85
N ALA A 51 9.87 12.69 -1.19
CA ALA A 51 10.85 13.67 -1.67
C ALA A 51 12.26 13.09 -1.70
N GLU A 52 12.67 12.36 -0.67
CA GLU A 52 13.95 11.65 -0.62
C GLU A 52 14.06 10.59 -1.72
N LEU A 53 12.99 9.84 -1.95
CA LEU A 53 12.93 8.85 -3.01
C LEU A 53 13.05 9.49 -4.40
N ALA A 54 12.34 10.58 -4.64
CA ALA A 54 12.42 11.33 -5.89
C ALA A 54 13.82 11.90 -6.14
N ALA A 55 14.48 12.38 -5.09
CA ALA A 55 15.84 12.94 -5.16
C ALA A 55 16.94 11.87 -5.25
N SER A 56 16.61 10.59 -5.04
CA SER A 56 17.61 9.49 -4.99
C SER A 56 18.29 9.19 -6.32
N GLY A 57 17.75 9.69 -7.44
CA GLY A 57 18.24 9.39 -8.79
C GLY A 57 17.95 7.97 -9.29
N ARG A 58 17.19 7.15 -8.52
CA ARG A 58 16.86 5.77 -8.89
C ARG A 58 15.85 5.70 -10.03
N TYR A 59 15.02 6.73 -10.17
CA TYR A 59 13.94 6.79 -11.14
C TYR A 59 14.15 7.93 -12.13
N SER A 60 13.99 7.63 -13.42
CA SER A 60 14.05 8.65 -14.49
C SER A 60 12.73 9.38 -14.72
N LYS A 61 11.64 8.84 -14.17
CA LYS A 61 10.29 9.41 -14.24
C LYS A 61 9.88 9.98 -12.89
N PRO A 62 8.98 10.96 -12.85
CA PRO A 62 8.41 11.44 -11.60
C PRO A 62 7.63 10.32 -10.89
N LEU A 63 7.55 10.43 -9.57
CA LEU A 63 6.70 9.53 -8.79
C LEU A 63 5.23 9.77 -9.13
N ALA A 64 4.49 8.69 -9.34
CA ALA A 64 3.05 8.67 -9.59
C ALA A 64 2.26 8.15 -8.38
N THR A 65 2.96 7.81 -7.29
CA THR A 65 2.34 7.32 -6.05
C THR A 65 1.49 8.41 -5.41
N GLU A 66 0.22 8.11 -5.16
CA GLU A 66 -0.69 9.03 -4.49
C GLU A 66 -0.44 9.05 -2.97
N LEU A 67 -0.60 10.24 -2.37
CA LEU A 67 -0.62 10.39 -0.90
C LEU A 67 -1.98 10.92 -0.48
N THR A 68 -2.78 10.10 0.19
CA THR A 68 -4.19 10.37 0.48
C THR A 68 -4.51 10.10 1.94
N GLN A 69 -5.40 10.92 2.53
CA GLN A 69 -5.89 10.64 3.87
C GLN A 69 -6.78 9.41 3.88
N LEU A 70 -6.53 8.49 4.81
CA LEU A 70 -7.38 7.31 4.99
C LEU A 70 -8.73 7.74 5.58
N THR A 71 -9.82 7.39 4.91
CA THR A 71 -11.18 7.61 5.38
C THR A 71 -11.85 6.32 5.84
N VAL A 72 -11.72 5.26 5.05
CA VAL A 72 -12.28 3.93 5.33
C VAL A 72 -11.29 2.87 4.91
N PHE A 73 -11.15 1.83 5.72
CA PHE A 73 -10.40 0.63 5.39
C PHE A 73 -11.36 -0.52 5.10
N TYR A 74 -11.18 -1.14 3.95
CA TYR A 74 -11.90 -2.34 3.54
C TYR A 74 -10.95 -3.53 3.63
N PRO A 75 -11.16 -4.48 4.57
CA PRO A 75 -10.36 -5.70 4.60
C PRO A 75 -10.52 -6.48 3.30
N ALA A 76 -9.41 -7.05 2.81
CA ALA A 76 -9.49 -8.02 1.74
C ALA A 76 -10.23 -9.28 2.22
N GLU A 77 -10.82 -10.01 1.29
CA GLU A 77 -11.55 -11.26 1.54
C GLU A 77 -10.63 -12.31 2.15
N ASP A 78 -11.20 -13.26 2.88
CA ASP A 78 -10.46 -14.27 3.64
C ASP A 78 -9.49 -15.07 2.76
N TYR A 79 -9.85 -15.36 1.51
CA TYR A 79 -8.98 -16.09 0.59
C TYR A 79 -7.75 -15.29 0.12
N HIS A 80 -7.79 -13.95 0.23
CA HIS A 80 -6.64 -13.07 -0.01
C HIS A 80 -5.74 -12.92 1.23
N GLN A 81 -6.30 -13.14 2.44
CA GLN A 81 -5.52 -13.05 3.66
C GLN A 81 -4.44 -14.15 3.67
N ASP A 82 -3.19 -13.74 3.90
CA ASP A 82 -2.06 -14.66 3.93
C ASP A 82 -1.90 -15.56 2.67
N TYR A 83 -2.42 -15.10 1.50
CA TYR A 83 -2.39 -15.88 0.26
C TYR A 83 -1.01 -16.47 -0.05
N TYR A 84 0.08 -15.71 0.19
CA TYR A 84 1.45 -16.17 -0.04
C TYR A 84 1.86 -17.35 0.86
N LYS A 85 1.24 -17.50 2.03
CA LYS A 85 1.45 -18.63 2.94
C LYS A 85 0.65 -19.86 2.49
N HIS A 86 -0.59 -19.63 2.07
CA HIS A 86 -1.49 -20.71 1.67
C HIS A 86 -1.18 -21.25 0.26
N ASN A 87 -0.65 -20.40 -0.63
CA ASN A 87 -0.35 -20.71 -2.01
C ASN A 87 1.10 -20.35 -2.41
N PRO A 88 2.14 -20.85 -1.71
CA PRO A 88 3.50 -20.35 -1.86
C PRO A 88 4.10 -20.59 -3.26
N ILE A 89 3.79 -21.71 -3.90
CA ILE A 89 4.30 -22.03 -5.25
C ILE A 89 3.67 -21.10 -6.27
N ARG A 90 2.34 -20.98 -6.26
CA ARG A 90 1.59 -20.11 -7.17
C ARG A 90 1.98 -18.66 -7.00
N TYR A 91 2.15 -18.19 -5.75
CA TYR A 91 2.58 -16.83 -5.44
C TYR A 91 4.00 -16.53 -5.97
N LYS A 92 4.97 -17.43 -5.75
CA LYS A 92 6.33 -17.30 -6.27
C LYS A 92 6.37 -17.28 -7.80
N TYR A 93 5.61 -18.16 -8.45
CA TYR A 93 5.50 -18.18 -9.91
C TYR A 93 4.93 -16.86 -10.45
N TYR A 94 3.84 -16.36 -9.85
CA TYR A 94 3.25 -15.08 -10.21
C TYR A 94 4.25 -13.93 -10.04
N ARG A 95 4.95 -13.82 -8.91
CA ARG A 95 5.97 -12.77 -8.68
C ARG A 95 7.06 -12.80 -9.74
N PHE A 96 7.58 -13.97 -10.05
CA PHE A 96 8.62 -14.14 -11.08
C PHE A 96 8.10 -13.71 -12.46
N ARG A 97 6.91 -14.20 -12.85
CA ARG A 97 6.31 -13.91 -14.16
C ARG A 97 5.87 -12.46 -14.33
N SER A 98 5.53 -11.78 -13.25
CA SER A 98 5.17 -10.36 -13.29
C SER A 98 6.35 -9.43 -13.56
N GLY A 99 7.59 -9.91 -13.51
CA GLY A 99 8.79 -9.11 -13.66
C GLY A 99 9.12 -8.24 -12.42
N ARG A 100 8.33 -8.38 -11.34
CA ARG A 100 8.49 -7.57 -10.12
C ARG A 100 9.87 -7.75 -9.51
N ASP A 101 10.28 -8.98 -9.26
CA ASP A 101 11.52 -9.26 -8.55
C ASP A 101 12.73 -8.77 -9.35
N GLN A 102 12.74 -8.97 -10.67
CA GLN A 102 13.79 -8.50 -11.57
C GLN A 102 13.89 -6.97 -11.61
N TYR A 103 12.73 -6.29 -11.63
CA TYR A 103 12.68 -4.83 -11.59
C TYR A 103 13.23 -4.29 -10.27
N LEU A 104 12.81 -4.86 -9.16
CA LEU A 104 13.23 -4.44 -7.82
C LEU A 104 14.73 -4.64 -7.60
N GLU A 105 15.25 -5.80 -8.00
CA GLU A 105 16.69 -6.10 -7.93
C GLU A 105 17.50 -5.13 -8.79
N LYS A 106 17.08 -4.86 -10.01
CA LYS A 106 17.72 -3.87 -10.88
C LYS A 106 17.69 -2.46 -10.29
N THR A 107 16.60 -2.06 -9.64
CA THR A 107 16.41 -0.71 -9.11
C THR A 107 17.14 -0.49 -7.79
N TRP A 108 17.16 -1.50 -6.93
CA TRP A 108 17.65 -1.38 -5.56
C TRP A 108 18.99 -2.08 -5.32
N GLY A 109 19.31 -3.15 -6.05
CA GLY A 109 20.55 -3.91 -5.86
C GLY A 109 20.73 -4.33 -4.40
N ASP A 110 21.89 -4.02 -3.83
CA ASP A 110 22.22 -4.32 -2.43
C ASP A 110 21.34 -3.60 -1.42
N ASP A 111 20.69 -2.51 -1.83
CA ASP A 111 19.76 -1.75 -0.99
C ASP A 111 18.33 -2.35 -0.93
N LEU A 112 18.07 -3.51 -1.58
CA LEU A 112 16.74 -4.09 -1.65
C LEU A 112 16.25 -4.61 -0.29
N HIS A 113 17.13 -5.12 0.54
CA HIS A 113 16.79 -5.76 1.81
C HIS A 113 17.55 -5.16 3.01
N PRO A 114 17.41 -3.84 3.28
CA PRO A 114 18.04 -3.23 4.46
C PRO A 114 17.32 -3.67 5.73
N ASP A 115 17.91 -3.39 6.88
CA ASP A 115 17.19 -3.47 8.15
C ASP A 115 16.21 -2.29 8.27
N PHE A 116 14.93 -2.56 7.98
CA PHE A 116 13.87 -1.55 8.02
C PHE A 116 13.61 -0.97 9.42
N THR A 117 14.08 -1.63 10.49
CA THR A 117 13.92 -1.12 11.85
C THR A 117 14.82 0.08 12.17
N GLN A 118 15.81 0.35 11.32
CA GLN A 118 16.72 1.47 11.50
C GLN A 118 16.14 2.81 11.04
N PHE A 119 15.13 2.77 10.15
CA PHE A 119 14.52 3.99 9.64
C PHE A 119 13.62 4.66 10.68
N GLY A 120 13.72 5.98 10.84
CA GLY A 120 12.85 6.78 11.70
C GLY A 120 13.16 6.73 13.20
N ARG A 121 14.23 6.06 13.65
CA ARG A 121 14.60 5.95 15.07
C ARG A 121 14.79 7.28 15.80
N GLY A 122 15.06 8.38 15.09
CA GLY A 122 15.21 9.72 15.69
C GLY A 122 13.94 10.59 15.63
N GLN A 123 12.96 10.23 14.82
CA GLN A 123 11.80 11.07 14.55
C GLN A 123 10.66 10.87 15.56
N GLU A 124 10.55 9.70 16.17
CA GLU A 124 9.56 9.42 17.20
C GLU A 124 9.90 10.08 18.54
N GLN A 125 11.17 10.36 18.81
CA GLN A 125 11.61 11.03 20.04
C GLN A 125 11.34 12.54 20.01
N GLN A 126 11.41 13.19 18.86
CA GLN A 126 11.09 14.62 18.72
C GLN A 126 9.60 14.90 18.84
N ALA A 127 8.74 14.02 18.31
CA ALA A 127 7.29 14.15 18.41
C ALA A 127 6.76 13.99 19.85
N ASN A 128 7.47 13.26 20.71
CA ASN A 128 7.11 13.13 22.12
C ASN A 128 7.58 14.34 22.98
N SER A 129 8.59 15.06 22.54
CA SER A 129 9.06 16.27 23.26
C SER A 129 8.19 17.50 22.97
N GLU A 130 7.51 17.54 21.82
CA GLU A 130 6.59 18.62 21.45
C GLU A 130 5.18 18.46 22.04
N LYS A 131 4.81 17.26 22.51
CA LYS A 131 3.52 17.01 23.20
C LYS A 131 3.40 17.64 24.61
N GLY A 132 4.46 18.26 25.10
CA GLY A 132 4.46 18.92 26.43
C GLY A 132 3.78 20.30 26.50
N SER A 133 3.31 20.87 25.39
CA SER A 133 2.82 22.28 25.39
C SER A 133 1.69 22.56 24.41
N SER A 134 0.69 21.72 24.28
CA SER A 134 -0.61 22.18 23.76
C SER A 134 -1.69 21.13 24.00
N HIS A 135 -2.64 21.52 24.80
CA HIS A 135 -3.93 20.86 24.97
C HIS A 135 -4.73 21.06 23.68
N SER A 136 -4.75 20.08 22.81
CA SER A 136 -5.67 20.08 21.67
C SER A 136 -6.25 18.68 21.47
N ALA A 137 -7.57 18.68 21.35
CA ALA A 137 -8.48 17.55 21.29
C ALA A 137 -7.93 16.36 20.50
N GLU A 138 -7.81 15.22 21.16
CA GLU A 138 -7.64 13.92 20.51
C GLU A 138 -8.91 13.63 19.68
N THR A 139 -8.79 13.82 18.39
CA THR A 139 -9.78 13.26 17.47
C THR A 139 -9.53 11.76 17.42
N THR A 140 -10.20 11.01 18.28
CA THR A 140 -10.27 9.57 18.21
C THR A 140 -10.98 9.22 16.90
N THR A 141 -10.22 8.90 15.86
CA THR A 141 -10.76 8.38 14.61
C THR A 141 -11.33 7.00 14.91
N THR A 142 -12.61 6.95 15.21
CA THR A 142 -13.36 5.70 15.37
C THR A 142 -13.42 5.06 13.98
N PHE A 143 -12.62 4.03 13.75
CA PHE A 143 -12.75 3.20 12.55
C PHE A 143 -14.16 2.65 12.51
N ARG A 144 -14.98 3.09 11.56
CA ARG A 144 -16.22 2.41 11.26
C ARG A 144 -15.84 1.03 10.73
N GLN A 145 -16.13 -0.01 11.52
CA GLN A 145 -16.01 -1.37 11.04
C GLN A 145 -16.90 -1.50 9.81
N PHE A 146 -16.27 -1.75 8.66
CA PHE A 146 -17.02 -2.08 7.46
C PHE A 146 -17.76 -3.38 7.70
N LYS A 147 -19.09 -3.34 7.59
CA LYS A 147 -19.92 -4.53 7.54
C LYS A 147 -20.20 -4.82 6.07
N LYS A 148 -19.74 -5.97 5.59
CA LYS A 148 -20.05 -6.40 4.22
C LYS A 148 -21.59 -6.34 4.02
N PRO A 149 -22.07 -5.71 2.94
CA PRO A 149 -23.51 -5.71 2.63
C PRO A 149 -24.03 -7.15 2.48
N SER A 150 -25.31 -7.36 2.70
CA SER A 150 -25.92 -8.65 2.47
C SER A 150 -25.85 -9.05 0.99
N GLU A 151 -25.96 -10.34 0.70
CA GLU A 151 -25.95 -10.85 -0.67
C GLU A 151 -27.05 -10.20 -1.53
N GLU A 152 -28.24 -9.99 -0.97
CA GLU A 152 -29.34 -9.29 -1.65
C GLU A 152 -29.00 -7.83 -1.98
N GLU A 153 -28.36 -7.12 -1.05
CA GLU A 153 -27.90 -5.74 -1.30
C GLU A 153 -26.81 -5.67 -2.38
N LEU A 154 -25.90 -6.65 -2.41
CA LEU A 154 -24.85 -6.72 -3.43
C LEU A 154 -25.46 -7.02 -4.81
N ARG A 155 -26.39 -7.98 -4.91
CA ARG A 155 -27.10 -8.29 -6.17
C ARG A 155 -27.95 -7.13 -6.68
N SER A 156 -28.47 -6.30 -5.78
CA SER A 156 -29.25 -5.11 -6.20
C SER A 156 -28.38 -3.95 -6.71
N LYS A 157 -27.11 -3.90 -6.33
CA LYS A 157 -26.18 -2.78 -6.63
C LYS A 157 -25.16 -3.09 -7.72
N LEU A 158 -24.87 -4.37 -7.95
CA LEU A 158 -23.87 -4.83 -8.91
C LEU A 158 -24.59 -5.41 -10.15
N THR A 159 -23.96 -5.30 -11.31
CA THR A 159 -24.37 -6.09 -12.47
C THR A 159 -24.03 -7.56 -12.23
N ASP A 160 -24.67 -8.49 -12.98
CA ASP A 160 -24.40 -9.93 -12.85
C ASP A 160 -22.91 -10.23 -12.99
N LEU A 161 -22.23 -9.65 -13.99
CA LEU A 161 -20.78 -9.82 -14.18
C LEU A 161 -19.98 -9.27 -13.00
N GLN A 162 -20.31 -8.09 -12.48
CA GLN A 162 -19.63 -7.52 -11.32
C GLN A 162 -19.83 -8.38 -10.07
N TYR A 163 -21.01 -8.95 -9.91
CA TYR A 163 -21.32 -9.85 -8.81
C TYR A 163 -20.49 -11.15 -8.93
N GLU A 164 -20.50 -11.79 -10.10
CA GLU A 164 -19.71 -13.00 -10.36
C GLU A 164 -18.21 -12.78 -10.12
N VAL A 165 -17.65 -11.67 -10.64
CA VAL A 165 -16.22 -11.34 -10.45
C VAL A 165 -15.87 -11.06 -9.00
N THR A 166 -16.75 -10.39 -8.25
CA THR A 166 -16.43 -9.94 -6.89
C THR A 166 -16.84 -10.92 -5.80
N GLN A 167 -17.77 -11.83 -6.06
CA GLN A 167 -18.31 -12.74 -5.06
C GLN A 167 -18.15 -14.24 -5.40
N GLU A 168 -17.99 -14.58 -6.68
CA GLU A 168 -17.92 -15.96 -7.16
C GLU A 168 -16.60 -16.29 -7.88
N ASP A 169 -15.55 -15.49 -7.68
CA ASP A 169 -14.21 -15.67 -8.26
C ASP A 169 -14.18 -15.80 -9.81
N ALA A 170 -15.19 -15.31 -10.49
CA ALA A 170 -15.18 -15.28 -11.94
C ALA A 170 -14.13 -14.29 -12.45
N THR A 171 -13.54 -14.56 -13.60
CA THR A 171 -12.61 -13.65 -14.27
C THR A 171 -13.32 -12.93 -15.40
N GLU A 172 -13.13 -11.60 -15.49
CA GLU A 172 -13.55 -10.85 -16.67
C GLU A 172 -12.85 -11.43 -17.92
N ARG A 173 -13.60 -11.51 -19.02
CA ARG A 173 -13.02 -11.94 -20.30
C ARG A 173 -11.96 -10.92 -20.71
N PRO A 174 -10.77 -11.35 -21.15
CA PRO A 174 -9.80 -10.43 -21.73
C PRO A 174 -10.40 -9.81 -22.99
N PHE A 175 -10.24 -8.51 -23.13
CA PHE A 175 -10.66 -7.71 -24.30
C PHE A 175 -9.85 -8.05 -25.54
#